data_3dcea8820238c26c509cc060b87a13c3
#
_entry.id   3dcea8820238c26c509cc060b87a13c3
#
_cell.length_a   1.000
_cell.length_b   1.000
_cell.length_c   1.000
_cell.angle_alpha   90.00
_cell.angle_beta   90.00
_cell.angle_gamma   90.00
#
_symmetry.space_group_name_H-M   'P 1'
#
loop_
_entity.id
_entity.type
_entity.pdbx_description
1 polymer ?
#
loop_
_entity_poly.entity_id
_entity_poly.type
_entity_poly.pdbx_seq_one_letter_code
_entity_poly.pdbx_strand_id
1 'polypeptide(L)'
;MNSKTIRLIYPQWQGANIAAWLPGLPPEDASRGYYLGAMLLEFLAPKTDCETYTVPVATDISERVEKDGVLDRDTLAIQTRAALDTLRVAAPDKVVTLGGECSVSVPVFSYLAAKYGDDVAVVWIDAHPDITLPGDDYNGYHAMALSAVMGEGDATIIGQLPGRVSPGKVCLAGLRECEYPYIEKRVEELGLRHFSPKELTHDSRPVTDWLKRSGASKVMVHFDMDVMDPSDILAAVADGPEGGLKLEEAVRLINDIAGEKELVALTVAEPMPRLAIRLKKMLSRLPLL
;
A
#
# COMPACT_ATOMS: atom_id res chain seq x y z
N MET A 1 7.31 16.19 -24.63
CA MET A 1 8.25 16.12 -23.50
C MET A 1 8.27 14.69 -23.02
N ASN A 2 9.44 14.12 -22.71
CA ASN A 2 9.49 12.77 -22.14
C ASN A 2 8.86 12.80 -20.74
N SER A 3 7.96 11.85 -20.45
CA SER A 3 7.33 11.68 -19.14
C SER A 3 8.40 11.35 -18.09
N LYS A 4 8.46 12.14 -17.01
CA LYS A 4 9.42 11.93 -15.92
C LYS A 4 8.94 10.85 -14.97
N THR A 5 9.66 9.74 -14.90
CA THR A 5 9.44 8.68 -13.93
C THR A 5 10.46 8.77 -12.80
N ILE A 6 10.03 8.58 -11.57
CA ILE A 6 10.93 8.43 -10.41
C ILE A 6 10.68 7.10 -9.70
N ARG A 7 11.69 6.63 -8.96
CA ARG A 7 11.55 5.59 -7.94
C ARG A 7 11.55 6.25 -6.56
N LEU A 8 10.58 5.87 -5.72
CA LEU A 8 10.45 6.34 -4.35
C LEU A 8 10.65 5.16 -3.40
N ILE A 9 11.63 5.23 -2.53
CA ILE A 9 11.81 4.31 -1.42
C ILE A 9 11.12 4.91 -0.21
N TYR A 10 10.06 4.27 0.25
CA TYR A 10 9.26 4.79 1.35
C TYR A 10 9.06 3.73 2.45
N PRO A 11 10.07 3.51 3.30
CA PRO A 11 10.10 2.41 4.26
C PRO A 11 9.27 2.70 5.52
N GLN A 12 8.08 3.30 5.37
CA GLN A 12 7.17 3.60 6.47
C GLN A 12 6.64 2.30 7.08
N TRP A 13 6.59 2.25 8.40
CA TRP A 13 6.18 1.09 9.17
C TRP A 13 5.20 1.45 10.30
N GLN A 14 5.11 2.72 10.64
CA GLN A 14 4.34 3.20 11.78
C GLN A 14 2.82 3.07 11.58
N GLY A 15 2.35 3.02 10.32
CA GLY A 15 0.94 2.82 10.03
C GLY A 15 0.41 1.45 10.45
N ALA A 16 1.29 0.48 10.68
CA ALA A 16 0.88 -0.87 11.03
C ALA A 16 0.82 -1.12 12.55
N ASN A 17 -0.27 -1.69 13.04
CA ASN A 17 -0.44 -2.19 14.41
C ASN A 17 -0.68 -3.70 14.41
N ILE A 18 0.33 -4.45 14.01
CA ILE A 18 0.20 -5.88 13.67
C ILE A 18 0.88 -6.84 14.67
N ALA A 19 1.38 -6.32 15.79
CA ALA A 19 2.11 -7.16 16.76
C ALA A 19 1.27 -8.35 17.27
N ALA A 20 -0.04 -8.17 17.41
CA ALA A 20 -0.97 -9.22 17.83
C ALA A 20 -1.17 -10.31 16.75
N TRP A 21 -0.97 -9.96 15.48
CA TRP A 21 -1.20 -10.85 14.33
C TRP A 21 0.03 -11.66 13.91
N LEU A 22 1.21 -11.36 14.49
CA LEU A 22 2.46 -12.02 14.16
C LEU A 22 3.03 -12.79 15.36
N PRO A 23 2.40 -13.90 15.78
CA PRO A 23 2.91 -14.69 16.91
C PRO A 23 4.32 -15.18 16.58
N GLY A 24 5.20 -15.07 17.58
CA GLY A 24 6.59 -15.50 17.46
C GLY A 24 7.58 -14.48 16.91
N LEU A 25 7.13 -13.27 16.56
CA LEU A 25 8.00 -12.11 16.38
C LEU A 25 7.97 -11.23 17.64
N PRO A 26 9.09 -10.58 17.99
CA PRO A 26 9.08 -9.57 19.04
C PRO A 26 8.12 -8.42 18.64
N PRO A 27 7.25 -7.92 19.55
CA PRO A 27 6.33 -6.85 19.23
C PRO A 27 7.00 -5.60 18.63
N GLU A 28 8.19 -5.26 19.16
CA GLU A 28 9.01 -4.14 18.68
C GLU A 28 9.56 -4.34 17.26
N ASP A 29 9.72 -5.58 16.82
CA ASP A 29 10.21 -5.92 15.47
C ASP A 29 9.06 -6.21 14.48
N ALA A 30 7.86 -6.50 14.97
CA ALA A 30 6.74 -6.93 14.14
C ALA A 30 6.40 -5.86 13.08
N SER A 31 6.02 -4.66 13.47
CA SER A 31 5.71 -3.58 12.52
C SER A 31 6.96 -3.08 11.76
N ARG A 32 8.14 -3.05 12.43
CA ARG A 32 9.41 -2.66 11.79
C ARG A 32 9.86 -3.62 10.69
N GLY A 33 9.26 -4.79 10.60
CA GLY A 33 9.46 -5.69 9.47
C GLY A 33 9.15 -5.03 8.13
N TYR A 34 8.21 -4.10 8.07
CA TYR A 34 7.89 -3.34 6.87
C TYR A 34 9.02 -2.40 6.44
N TYR A 35 9.73 -1.80 7.40
CA TYR A 35 10.95 -1.06 7.09
C TYR A 35 12.00 -1.96 6.41
N LEU A 36 12.28 -3.11 7.02
CA LEU A 36 13.21 -4.09 6.45
C LEU A 36 12.74 -4.61 5.09
N GLY A 37 11.44 -4.79 4.94
CA GLY A 37 10.84 -5.24 3.69
C GLY A 37 11.03 -4.23 2.55
N ALA A 38 10.79 -2.95 2.80
CA ALA A 38 11.03 -1.91 1.81
C ALA A 38 12.51 -1.84 1.38
N MET A 39 13.44 -1.98 2.32
CA MET A 39 14.88 -2.05 2.03
C MET A 39 15.24 -3.31 1.23
N LEU A 40 14.57 -4.42 1.50
CA LEU A 40 14.72 -5.66 0.72
C LEU A 40 14.18 -5.49 -0.70
N LEU A 41 13.03 -4.84 -0.88
CA LEU A 41 12.50 -4.51 -2.21
C LEU A 41 13.48 -3.63 -3.00
N GLU A 42 14.07 -2.61 -2.37
CA GLU A 42 15.09 -1.78 -3.01
C GLU A 42 16.29 -2.61 -3.47
N PHE A 43 16.79 -3.50 -2.60
CA PHE A 43 17.93 -4.37 -2.91
C PHE A 43 17.64 -5.35 -4.06
N LEU A 44 16.44 -5.90 -4.13
CA LEU A 44 16.03 -6.88 -5.13
C LEU A 44 15.54 -6.27 -6.44
N ALA A 45 15.08 -5.02 -6.40
CA ALA A 45 14.49 -4.38 -7.57
C ALA A 45 15.51 -4.26 -8.72
N PRO A 46 15.05 -4.41 -9.97
CA PRO A 46 15.91 -4.20 -11.13
C PRO A 46 16.59 -2.81 -11.10
N LYS A 47 17.81 -2.75 -11.61
CA LYS A 47 18.49 -1.45 -11.82
C LYS A 47 17.64 -0.57 -12.73
N THR A 48 17.67 0.73 -12.47
CA THR A 48 16.90 1.71 -13.24
C THR A 48 17.75 2.97 -13.45
N ASP A 49 17.48 3.65 -14.57
CA ASP A 49 18.05 4.98 -14.85
C ASP A 49 17.18 6.12 -14.29
N CYS A 50 16.01 5.79 -13.70
CA CYS A 50 15.14 6.75 -13.06
C CYS A 50 15.80 7.32 -11.79
N GLU A 51 15.60 8.62 -11.54
CA GLU A 51 15.98 9.22 -10.26
C GLU A 51 15.29 8.49 -9.11
N THR A 52 16.08 8.13 -8.10
CA THR A 52 15.60 7.45 -6.90
C THR A 52 15.66 8.41 -5.71
N TYR A 53 14.56 8.51 -4.99
CA TYR A 53 14.42 9.32 -3.77
C TYR A 53 14.03 8.43 -2.60
N THR A 54 14.55 8.72 -1.42
CA THR A 54 14.15 8.04 -0.19
C THR A 54 13.40 9.01 0.71
N VAL A 55 12.19 8.65 1.11
CA VAL A 55 11.43 9.41 2.09
C VAL A 55 12.03 9.19 3.48
N PRO A 56 12.39 10.25 4.22
CA PRO A 56 12.87 10.10 5.58
C PRO A 56 11.76 9.55 6.49
N VAL A 57 12.07 8.47 7.20
CA VAL A 57 11.16 7.76 8.10
C VAL A 57 11.85 7.61 9.46
N ALA A 58 11.10 7.84 10.53
CA ALA A 58 11.60 7.62 11.88
C ALA A 58 11.92 6.12 12.09
N THR A 59 13.11 5.85 12.61
CA THR A 59 13.59 4.48 12.86
C THR A 59 13.59 4.13 14.34
N ASP A 60 13.42 5.10 15.21
CA ASP A 60 13.43 4.90 16.66
C ASP A 60 12.21 4.14 17.13
N ILE A 61 12.42 3.22 18.05
CA ILE A 61 11.36 2.57 18.81
C ILE A 61 11.07 3.45 20.00
N SER A 62 10.26 4.49 19.81
CA SER A 62 9.63 5.20 20.90
C SER A 62 8.35 4.48 21.32
N GLU A 63 7.81 4.85 22.47
CA GLU A 63 6.48 4.42 22.87
C GLU A 63 5.48 4.81 21.76
N ARG A 64 4.74 3.82 21.26
CA ARG A 64 3.73 4.04 20.21
C ARG A 64 2.48 4.68 20.84
N VAL A 65 2.04 5.79 20.29
CA VAL A 65 0.96 6.60 20.86
C VAL A 65 -0.20 6.69 19.86
N GLU A 66 -1.38 6.27 20.33
CA GLU A 66 -2.62 6.54 19.61
C GLU A 66 -3.07 7.99 19.85
N LYS A 67 -3.50 8.64 18.79
CA LYS A 67 -4.09 9.98 18.87
C LYS A 67 -5.21 10.11 17.84
N ASP A 68 -6.39 10.53 18.33
CA ASP A 68 -7.61 10.68 17.51
C ASP A 68 -7.94 9.42 16.68
N GLY A 69 -7.76 8.23 17.29
CA GLY A 69 -8.06 6.93 16.65
C GLY A 69 -7.00 6.43 15.67
N VAL A 70 -5.82 7.07 15.60
CA VAL A 70 -4.72 6.64 14.72
C VAL A 70 -3.45 6.44 15.52
N LEU A 71 -2.85 5.25 15.43
CA LEU A 71 -1.57 4.93 16.05
C LEU A 71 -0.44 5.69 15.34
N ASP A 72 0.46 6.32 16.13
CA ASP A 72 1.59 7.12 15.64
C ASP A 72 1.20 8.28 14.69
N ARG A 73 -0.02 8.80 14.81
CA ARG A 73 -0.58 9.82 13.91
C ARG A 73 0.38 10.98 13.60
N ASP A 74 1.00 11.55 14.62
CA ASP A 74 1.86 12.74 14.44
C ASP A 74 3.11 12.40 13.62
N THR A 75 3.69 11.22 13.84
CA THR A 75 4.82 10.70 13.03
C THR A 75 4.40 10.47 11.59
N LEU A 76 3.24 9.83 11.38
CA LEU A 76 2.68 9.59 10.04
C LEU A 76 2.40 10.89 9.30
N ALA A 77 1.87 11.92 9.99
CA ALA A 77 1.65 13.24 9.40
C ALA A 77 2.96 13.92 8.96
N ILE A 78 4.03 13.79 9.74
CA ILE A 78 5.36 14.31 9.39
C ILE A 78 5.91 13.56 8.16
N GLN A 79 5.82 12.25 8.13
CA GLN A 79 6.33 11.42 7.03
C GLN A 79 5.51 11.62 5.74
N THR A 80 4.20 11.76 5.84
CA THR A 80 3.33 12.14 4.72
C THR A 80 3.76 13.49 4.12
N ARG A 81 4.05 14.48 4.98
CA ARG A 81 4.57 15.78 4.53
C ARG A 81 5.90 15.63 3.79
N ALA A 82 6.84 14.87 4.36
CA ALA A 82 8.15 14.64 3.74
C ALA A 82 8.03 13.97 2.37
N ALA A 83 7.12 13.00 2.22
CA ALA A 83 6.83 12.37 0.93
C ALA A 83 6.26 13.37 -0.08
N LEU A 84 5.28 14.20 0.33
CA LEU A 84 4.70 15.24 -0.53
C LEU A 84 5.74 16.29 -0.95
N ASP A 85 6.63 16.69 -0.04
CA ASP A 85 7.69 17.65 -0.37
C ASP A 85 8.71 17.06 -1.36
N THR A 86 9.06 15.77 -1.20
CA THR A 86 9.88 15.03 -2.17
C THR A 86 9.21 15.01 -3.55
N LEU A 87 7.91 14.71 -3.62
CA LEU A 87 7.16 14.68 -4.88
C LEU A 87 7.05 16.07 -5.51
N ARG A 88 6.86 17.14 -4.73
CA ARG A 88 6.83 18.52 -5.23
C ARG A 88 8.16 18.92 -5.84
N VAL A 89 9.28 18.58 -5.18
CA VAL A 89 10.64 18.90 -5.68
C VAL A 89 10.96 18.09 -6.93
N ALA A 90 10.69 16.79 -6.91
CA ALA A 90 10.94 15.91 -8.04
C ALA A 90 10.02 16.19 -9.23
N ALA A 91 8.80 16.67 -8.99
CA ALA A 91 7.76 16.95 -9.98
C ALA A 91 7.55 15.83 -11.02
N PRO A 92 7.34 14.57 -10.59
CA PRO A 92 7.24 13.44 -11.50
C PRO A 92 5.90 13.42 -12.25
N ASP A 93 5.92 12.71 -13.39
CA ASP A 93 4.71 12.28 -14.09
C ASP A 93 4.30 10.87 -13.67
N LYS A 94 5.28 10.03 -13.33
CA LYS A 94 5.07 8.64 -12.91
C LYS A 94 5.92 8.31 -11.68
N VAL A 95 5.36 7.49 -10.79
CA VAL A 95 6.05 7.09 -9.55
C VAL A 95 6.00 5.58 -9.38
N VAL A 96 7.15 4.96 -9.17
CA VAL A 96 7.24 3.59 -8.64
C VAL A 96 7.64 3.68 -7.18
N THR A 97 6.78 3.21 -6.28
CA THR A 97 7.05 3.20 -4.84
C THR A 97 7.41 1.80 -4.37
N LEU A 98 8.59 1.66 -3.78
CA LEU A 98 8.99 0.48 -3.02
C LEU A 98 8.75 0.82 -1.55
N GLY A 99 7.65 0.30 -1.02
CA GLY A 99 7.07 0.78 0.23
C GLY A 99 7.23 -0.16 1.41
N GLY A 100 6.92 0.39 2.56
CA GLY A 100 6.63 -0.36 3.77
C GLY A 100 5.17 -0.80 3.80
N GLU A 101 4.35 -0.22 4.68
CA GLU A 101 2.93 -0.57 4.78
C GLU A 101 2.04 0.24 3.79
N CYS A 102 0.77 -0.14 3.64
CA CYS A 102 -0.13 0.35 2.58
C CYS A 102 -0.24 1.86 2.48
N SER A 103 -0.15 2.60 3.61
CA SER A 103 -0.36 4.05 3.61
C SER A 103 0.75 4.84 2.87
N VAL A 104 1.84 4.19 2.44
CA VAL A 104 2.85 4.80 1.57
C VAL A 104 2.27 5.23 0.21
N SER A 105 1.14 4.64 -0.20
CA SER A 105 0.41 5.06 -1.40
C SER A 105 -0.31 6.40 -1.25
N VAL A 106 -0.68 6.79 -0.03
CA VAL A 106 -1.53 7.96 0.23
C VAL A 106 -0.95 9.26 -0.35
N PRO A 107 0.27 9.70 -0.01
CA PRO A 107 0.82 10.94 -0.56
C PRO A 107 1.06 10.86 -2.07
N VAL A 108 1.46 9.69 -2.59
CA VAL A 108 1.75 9.49 -4.02
C VAL A 108 0.47 9.58 -4.84
N PHE A 109 -0.58 8.85 -4.44
CA PHE A 109 -1.84 8.83 -5.17
C PHE A 109 -2.55 10.18 -5.06
N SER A 110 -2.50 10.83 -3.90
CA SER A 110 -3.03 12.17 -3.72
C SER A 110 -2.32 13.21 -4.62
N TYR A 111 -0.98 13.15 -4.71
CA TYR A 111 -0.20 14.03 -5.60
C TYR A 111 -0.60 13.84 -7.07
N LEU A 112 -0.70 12.58 -7.53
CA LEU A 112 -1.06 12.28 -8.91
C LEU A 112 -2.54 12.55 -9.20
N ALA A 113 -3.43 12.35 -8.22
CA ALA A 113 -4.83 12.73 -8.33
C ALA A 113 -4.99 14.26 -8.51
N ALA A 114 -4.21 15.07 -7.76
CA ALA A 114 -4.19 16.51 -7.96
C ALA A 114 -3.66 16.90 -9.36
N LYS A 115 -2.69 16.13 -9.88
CA LYS A 115 -2.08 16.39 -11.20
C LYS A 115 -3.00 16.01 -12.36
N TYR A 116 -3.70 14.89 -12.26
CA TYR A 116 -4.47 14.31 -13.38
C TYR A 116 -5.99 14.49 -13.24
N GLY A 117 -6.49 14.92 -12.08
CA GLY A 117 -7.92 15.12 -11.84
C GLY A 117 -8.72 13.84 -12.08
N ASP A 118 -9.85 13.96 -12.75
CA ASP A 118 -10.76 12.85 -13.04
C ASP A 118 -10.22 11.86 -14.10
N ASP A 119 -9.07 12.14 -14.72
CA ASP A 119 -8.46 11.30 -15.76
C ASP A 119 -7.58 10.17 -15.17
N VAL A 120 -7.71 9.89 -13.89
CA VAL A 120 -6.99 8.79 -13.23
C VAL A 120 -7.95 7.88 -12.47
N ALA A 121 -7.73 6.56 -12.59
CA ALA A 121 -8.40 5.53 -11.80
C ALA A 121 -7.41 4.83 -10.88
N VAL A 122 -7.91 4.15 -9.86
CA VAL A 122 -7.13 3.34 -8.92
C VAL A 122 -7.54 1.88 -9.03
N VAL A 123 -6.56 0.99 -9.14
CA VAL A 123 -6.74 -0.44 -8.88
C VAL A 123 -5.96 -0.77 -7.60
N TRP A 124 -6.70 -1.12 -6.55
CA TRP A 124 -6.17 -1.52 -5.26
C TRP A 124 -6.11 -3.04 -5.23
N ILE A 125 -4.91 -3.61 -5.46
CA ILE A 125 -4.67 -5.06 -5.50
C ILE A 125 -4.25 -5.48 -4.10
N ASP A 126 -5.18 -6.13 -3.37
CA ASP A 126 -5.06 -6.33 -1.93
C ASP A 126 -6.06 -7.43 -1.48
N ALA A 127 -5.73 -8.13 -0.40
CA ALA A 127 -6.67 -9.03 0.27
C ALA A 127 -7.73 -8.28 1.08
N HIS A 128 -7.44 -7.02 1.46
CA HIS A 128 -8.27 -6.14 2.28
C HIS A 128 -8.74 -4.91 1.50
N PRO A 129 -9.75 -4.20 1.95
CA PRO A 129 -10.23 -2.99 1.27
C PRO A 129 -9.55 -1.70 1.74
N ASP A 130 -8.81 -1.72 2.86
CA ASP A 130 -8.12 -0.58 3.47
C ASP A 130 -8.96 0.71 3.63
N ILE A 131 -10.21 0.51 4.03
CA ILE A 131 -11.18 1.59 4.18
C ILE A 131 -11.66 1.80 5.62
N THR A 132 -10.87 1.39 6.62
CA THR A 132 -11.15 1.78 8.01
C THR A 132 -11.04 3.29 8.19
N LEU A 133 -11.60 3.79 9.28
CA LEU A 133 -11.59 5.21 9.64
C LEU A 133 -11.10 5.37 11.09
N PRO A 134 -10.60 6.56 11.46
CA PRO A 134 -10.28 6.86 12.85
C PRO A 134 -11.48 6.60 13.77
N GLY A 135 -11.25 5.78 14.82
CA GLY A 135 -12.29 5.38 15.76
C GLY A 135 -12.99 4.06 15.46
N ASP A 136 -12.68 3.41 14.34
CA ASP A 136 -13.01 2.01 14.09
C ASP A 136 -12.21 1.08 15.06
N ASP A 137 -12.54 -0.20 15.11
CA ASP A 137 -11.93 -1.18 16.04
C ASP A 137 -10.42 -1.36 15.85
N TYR A 138 -9.90 -1.03 14.67
CA TYR A 138 -8.48 -1.10 14.36
C TYR A 138 -7.90 0.28 14.09
N ASN A 139 -6.84 0.66 14.80
CA ASN A 139 -6.24 1.98 14.78
C ASN A 139 -4.99 2.11 13.89
N GLY A 140 -4.62 1.06 13.14
CA GLY A 140 -3.50 1.08 12.20
C GLY A 140 -3.84 1.86 10.94
N TYR A 141 -3.03 2.87 10.61
CA TYR A 141 -3.29 3.76 9.48
C TYR A 141 -3.17 3.07 8.11
N HIS A 142 -2.44 1.95 8.02
CA HIS A 142 -2.35 1.19 6.78
C HIS A 142 -3.74 0.72 6.31
N ALA A 143 -4.58 0.23 7.23
CA ALA A 143 -5.95 -0.17 6.92
C ALA A 143 -6.90 1.03 6.62
N MET A 144 -6.44 2.28 6.77
CA MET A 144 -7.14 3.52 6.41
C MET A 144 -6.63 4.11 5.08
N ALA A 145 -5.70 3.45 4.42
CA ALA A 145 -4.96 4.01 3.30
C ALA A 145 -5.87 4.37 2.12
N LEU A 146 -6.78 3.51 1.72
CA LEU A 146 -7.67 3.79 0.61
C LEU A 146 -8.74 4.83 0.99
N SER A 147 -9.25 4.84 2.24
CA SER A 147 -10.09 5.94 2.73
C SER A 147 -9.39 7.28 2.58
N ALA A 148 -8.12 7.37 2.98
CA ALA A 148 -7.33 8.59 2.86
C ALA A 148 -7.13 9.03 1.39
N VAL A 149 -6.89 8.09 0.47
CA VAL A 149 -6.83 8.36 -0.97
C VAL A 149 -8.16 8.91 -1.51
N MET A 150 -9.27 8.48 -0.94
CA MET A 150 -10.61 9.00 -1.27
C MET A 150 -10.96 10.30 -0.53
N GLY A 151 -10.12 10.74 0.41
CA GLY A 151 -10.28 12.01 1.13
C GLY A 151 -11.02 11.90 2.47
N GLU A 152 -11.15 10.69 3.01
CA GLU A 152 -11.76 10.41 4.31
C GLU A 152 -10.69 9.93 5.31
N GLY A 153 -10.77 10.35 6.58
CA GLY A 153 -9.84 9.88 7.62
C GLY A 153 -9.38 10.98 8.58
N ASP A 154 -8.18 10.85 9.14
CA ASP A 154 -7.62 11.82 10.10
C ASP A 154 -7.44 13.21 9.48
N ALA A 155 -8.04 14.24 10.11
CA ALA A 155 -8.06 15.59 9.58
C ALA A 155 -6.65 16.21 9.43
N THR A 156 -5.69 15.82 10.28
CA THR A 156 -4.32 16.32 10.22
C THR A 156 -3.58 15.79 9.00
N ILE A 157 -3.82 14.53 8.65
CA ILE A 157 -3.18 13.89 7.49
C ILE A 157 -3.91 14.31 6.21
N ILE A 158 -5.25 14.17 6.19
CA ILE A 158 -6.07 14.53 5.02
C ILE A 158 -5.89 16.00 4.62
N GLY A 159 -5.79 16.92 5.59
CA GLY A 159 -5.58 18.34 5.35
C GLY A 159 -4.26 18.70 4.64
N GLN A 160 -3.33 17.75 4.52
CA GLN A 160 -2.07 17.92 3.79
C GLN A 160 -2.16 17.47 2.32
N LEU A 161 -3.14 16.64 2.01
CA LEU A 161 -3.24 15.94 0.73
C LEU A 161 -3.75 16.90 -0.37
N PRO A 162 -3.02 17.03 -1.50
CA PRO A 162 -3.38 17.98 -2.55
C PRO A 162 -4.54 17.53 -3.44
N GLY A 163 -4.86 16.25 -3.49
CA GLY A 163 -5.91 15.68 -4.32
C GLY A 163 -6.52 14.43 -3.71
N ARG A 164 -7.64 14.00 -4.27
CA ARG A 164 -8.37 12.79 -3.88
C ARG A 164 -8.94 12.08 -5.09
N VAL A 165 -9.26 10.81 -4.95
CA VAL A 165 -9.91 9.99 -5.98
C VAL A 165 -11.34 9.71 -5.58
N SER A 166 -12.29 9.89 -6.49
CA SER A 166 -13.69 9.55 -6.23
C SER A 166 -13.87 8.04 -6.10
N PRO A 167 -14.74 7.54 -5.20
CA PRO A 167 -15.00 6.10 -5.05
C PRO A 167 -15.35 5.38 -6.37
N GLY A 168 -16.09 6.03 -7.27
CA GLY A 168 -16.42 5.51 -8.61
C GLY A 168 -15.22 5.31 -9.56
N LYS A 169 -14.05 5.81 -9.19
CA LYS A 169 -12.76 5.62 -9.90
C LYS A 169 -11.85 4.62 -9.19
N VAL A 170 -12.36 3.88 -8.21
CA VAL A 170 -11.62 2.88 -7.43
C VAL A 170 -12.18 1.49 -7.69
N CYS A 171 -11.28 0.53 -7.86
CA CYS A 171 -11.59 -0.89 -7.97
C CYS A 171 -10.69 -1.69 -7.03
N LEU A 172 -11.29 -2.58 -6.24
CA LEU A 172 -10.58 -3.55 -5.41
C LEU A 172 -10.36 -4.83 -6.20
N ALA A 173 -9.13 -5.33 -6.25
CA ALA A 173 -8.78 -6.53 -6.99
C ALA A 173 -8.05 -7.53 -6.07
N GLY A 174 -8.63 -8.69 -5.87
CA GLY A 174 -8.08 -9.70 -4.96
C GLY A 174 -8.69 -9.69 -3.58
N LEU A 175 -9.74 -8.87 -3.36
CA LEU A 175 -10.41 -8.77 -2.06
C LEU A 175 -10.87 -10.16 -1.58
N ARG A 176 -10.39 -10.57 -0.40
CA ARG A 176 -10.72 -11.86 0.24
C ARG A 176 -11.51 -11.68 1.52
N GLU A 177 -11.23 -10.62 2.25
CA GLU A 177 -11.73 -10.44 3.61
C GLU A 177 -12.14 -8.99 3.87
N CYS A 178 -13.28 -8.85 4.55
CA CYS A 178 -13.63 -7.65 5.26
C CYS A 178 -13.64 -8.02 6.74
N GLU A 179 -12.63 -7.61 7.49
CA GLU A 179 -12.37 -8.07 8.87
C GLU A 179 -13.54 -7.82 9.82
N TYR A 180 -14.38 -6.83 9.48
CA TYR A 180 -15.53 -6.44 10.28
C TYR A 180 -16.76 -6.24 9.39
N PRO A 181 -17.99 -6.60 9.88
CA PRO A 181 -19.21 -6.44 9.10
C PRO A 181 -19.49 -5.00 8.64
N TYR A 182 -19.03 -4.00 9.41
CA TYR A 182 -19.20 -2.59 9.01
C TYR A 182 -18.28 -2.19 7.86
N ILE A 183 -17.18 -2.90 7.64
CA ILE A 183 -16.31 -2.69 6.48
C ILE A 183 -16.99 -3.18 5.20
N GLU A 184 -17.59 -4.37 5.22
CA GLU A 184 -18.37 -4.89 4.09
C GLU A 184 -19.49 -3.91 3.70
N LYS A 185 -20.25 -3.42 4.70
CA LYS A 185 -21.28 -2.40 4.50
C LYS A 185 -20.71 -1.10 3.91
N ARG A 186 -19.52 -0.67 4.34
CA ARG A 186 -18.84 0.54 3.81
C ARG A 186 -18.40 0.35 2.35
N VAL A 187 -17.92 -0.83 1.96
CA VAL A 187 -17.65 -1.18 0.55
C VAL A 187 -18.92 -1.00 -0.30
N GLU A 188 -20.06 -1.49 0.19
CA GLU A 188 -21.36 -1.37 -0.49
C GLU A 188 -21.83 0.09 -0.56
N GLU A 189 -21.79 0.84 0.55
CA GLU A 189 -22.21 2.24 0.64
C GLU A 189 -21.40 3.17 -0.26
N LEU A 190 -20.08 2.91 -0.38
CA LEU A 190 -19.18 3.63 -1.30
C LEU A 190 -19.34 3.18 -2.74
N GLY A 191 -20.03 2.06 -3.00
CA GLY A 191 -20.20 1.50 -4.33
C GLY A 191 -18.89 1.00 -4.95
N LEU A 192 -17.93 0.57 -4.13
CA LEU A 192 -16.64 0.12 -4.60
C LEU A 192 -16.78 -1.19 -5.39
N ARG A 193 -16.36 -1.16 -6.65
CA ARG A 193 -16.30 -2.39 -7.44
C ARG A 193 -15.16 -3.27 -6.92
N HIS A 194 -15.44 -4.54 -6.68
CA HIS A 194 -14.44 -5.49 -6.24
C HIS A 194 -14.47 -6.80 -7.05
N PHE A 195 -13.34 -7.49 -7.08
CA PHE A 195 -13.15 -8.79 -7.70
C PHE A 195 -12.33 -9.68 -6.76
N SER A 196 -12.81 -10.88 -6.53
CA SER A 196 -12.12 -11.90 -5.72
C SER A 196 -10.91 -12.49 -6.47
N PRO A 197 -9.94 -13.12 -5.78
CA PRO A 197 -8.85 -13.83 -6.43
C PRO A 197 -9.35 -14.87 -7.43
N LYS A 198 -10.43 -15.60 -7.09
CA LYS A 198 -11.01 -16.63 -7.97
C LYS A 198 -11.46 -16.09 -9.33
N GLU A 199 -11.99 -14.86 -9.37
CA GLU A 199 -12.39 -14.22 -10.63
C GLU A 199 -11.18 -13.79 -11.45
N LEU A 200 -10.00 -13.62 -10.81
CA LEU A 200 -8.77 -13.10 -11.42
C LEU A 200 -7.73 -14.19 -11.73
N THR A 201 -7.94 -15.45 -11.26
CA THR A 201 -7.00 -16.56 -11.43
C THR A 201 -6.60 -16.81 -12.88
N HIS A 202 -7.54 -16.77 -13.81
CA HIS A 202 -7.27 -17.10 -15.20
C HIS A 202 -7.34 -15.91 -16.16
N ASP A 203 -7.89 -14.77 -15.70
CA ASP A 203 -8.26 -13.69 -16.60
C ASP A 203 -8.28 -12.33 -15.87
N SER A 204 -7.62 -11.35 -16.45
CA SER A 204 -7.61 -9.97 -15.96
C SER A 204 -8.79 -9.14 -16.49
N ARG A 205 -9.62 -9.67 -17.39
CA ARG A 205 -10.74 -8.94 -18.01
C ARG A 205 -11.71 -8.33 -17.03
N PRO A 206 -12.05 -8.92 -15.86
CA PRO A 206 -12.92 -8.24 -14.91
C PRO A 206 -12.43 -6.84 -14.56
N VAL A 207 -11.13 -6.68 -14.30
CA VAL A 207 -10.50 -5.40 -13.95
C VAL A 207 -10.30 -4.52 -15.20
N THR A 208 -9.76 -5.07 -16.31
CA THR A 208 -9.49 -4.26 -17.50
C THR A 208 -10.76 -3.75 -18.16
N ASP A 209 -11.86 -4.51 -18.16
CA ASP A 209 -13.16 -4.06 -18.65
C ASP A 209 -13.79 -3.00 -17.73
N TRP A 210 -13.56 -3.07 -16.42
CA TRP A 210 -13.93 -1.99 -15.52
C TRP A 210 -13.10 -0.73 -15.83
N LEU A 211 -11.78 -0.85 -16.04
CA LEU A 211 -10.90 0.26 -16.42
C LEU A 211 -11.35 0.94 -17.73
N LYS A 212 -11.78 0.17 -18.73
CA LYS A 212 -12.34 0.73 -19.97
C LYS A 212 -13.54 1.63 -19.69
N ARG A 213 -14.44 1.17 -18.81
CA ARG A 213 -15.66 1.88 -18.44
C ARG A 213 -15.44 3.06 -17.48
N SER A 214 -14.30 3.09 -16.77
CA SER A 214 -13.99 4.15 -15.81
C SER A 214 -13.91 5.55 -16.43
N GLY A 215 -13.66 5.64 -17.75
CA GLY A 215 -13.47 6.90 -18.46
C GLY A 215 -12.11 7.56 -18.22
N ALA A 216 -11.25 6.99 -17.35
CA ALA A 216 -9.89 7.48 -17.12
C ALA A 216 -8.93 6.97 -18.20
N SER A 217 -7.95 7.79 -18.60
CA SER A 217 -6.86 7.35 -19.49
C SER A 217 -5.65 6.83 -18.72
N LYS A 218 -5.57 7.13 -17.43
CA LYS A 218 -4.47 6.79 -16.52
C LYS A 218 -4.91 5.89 -15.40
N VAL A 219 -3.98 5.10 -14.87
CA VAL A 219 -4.22 4.21 -13.72
C VAL A 219 -3.08 4.31 -12.70
N MET A 220 -3.45 4.30 -11.43
CA MET A 220 -2.56 4.08 -10.29
C MET A 220 -2.83 2.69 -9.75
N VAL A 221 -1.79 1.91 -9.52
CA VAL A 221 -1.87 0.56 -8.98
C VAL A 221 -1.21 0.54 -7.60
N HIS A 222 -1.98 0.18 -6.60
CA HIS A 222 -1.47 -0.31 -5.33
C HIS A 222 -1.39 -1.83 -5.39
N PHE A 223 -0.27 -2.40 -4.98
CA PHE A 223 -0.05 -3.82 -4.90
C PHE A 223 0.41 -4.18 -3.49
N ASP A 224 -0.52 -4.64 -2.68
CA ASP A 224 -0.25 -5.26 -1.40
C ASP A 224 0.20 -6.70 -1.61
N MET A 225 1.33 -7.06 -1.00
CA MET A 225 1.85 -8.42 -1.12
C MET A 225 1.01 -9.46 -0.36
N ASP A 226 0.08 -9.05 0.48
CA ASP A 226 -0.81 -9.97 1.18
C ASP A 226 -1.95 -10.52 0.31
N VAL A 227 -2.17 -9.92 -0.87
CA VAL A 227 -3.06 -10.49 -1.90
C VAL A 227 -2.56 -11.85 -2.39
N MET A 228 -1.26 -12.12 -2.23
CA MET A 228 -0.64 -13.34 -2.68
C MET A 228 -1.14 -14.57 -1.91
N ASP A 229 -1.21 -15.70 -2.61
CA ASP A 229 -1.45 -16.97 -1.94
C ASP A 229 -0.27 -17.32 -1.04
N PRO A 230 -0.48 -17.59 0.27
CA PRO A 230 0.60 -17.87 1.21
C PRO A 230 1.45 -19.11 0.86
N SER A 231 0.90 -20.03 0.06
CA SER A 231 1.65 -21.19 -0.42
C SER A 231 2.66 -20.84 -1.52
N ASP A 232 2.53 -19.65 -2.13
CA ASP A 232 3.43 -19.14 -3.16
C ASP A 232 4.37 -18.09 -2.58
N ILE A 233 3.82 -17.01 -2.01
CA ILE A 233 4.59 -15.97 -1.32
C ILE A 233 3.96 -15.66 0.04
N LEU A 234 4.65 -16.00 1.10
CA LEU A 234 4.27 -15.61 2.46
C LEU A 234 4.93 -14.26 2.80
N ALA A 235 4.37 -13.18 2.31
CA ALA A 235 4.97 -11.86 2.42
C ALA A 235 4.36 -10.96 3.52
N ALA A 236 3.13 -11.20 3.90
CA ALA A 236 2.38 -10.28 4.75
C ALA A 236 1.98 -10.85 6.11
N VAL A 237 1.15 -10.08 6.78
CA VAL A 237 0.57 -10.37 8.10
C VAL A 237 -0.26 -11.64 8.07
N ALA A 238 -0.94 -11.88 6.99
CA ALA A 238 -1.95 -12.90 6.92
C ALA A 238 -1.33 -14.30 6.89
N ASP A 239 -1.50 -15.04 7.96
CA ASP A 239 -1.72 -16.48 7.89
C ASP A 239 -3.12 -16.74 7.30
N GLY A 240 -3.55 -15.85 6.35
CA GLY A 240 -4.86 -15.84 5.75
C GLY A 240 -5.18 -17.15 5.05
N PRO A 241 -6.46 -17.43 4.83
CA PRO A 241 -6.85 -18.66 4.15
C PRO A 241 -6.16 -18.75 2.79
N GLU A 242 -5.84 -19.96 2.37
CA GLU A 242 -5.44 -20.27 1.00
C GLU A 242 -6.40 -19.61 0.00
N GLY A 243 -5.92 -19.26 -1.19
CA GLY A 243 -6.77 -18.72 -2.24
C GLY A 243 -6.48 -17.28 -2.65
N GLY A 244 -5.30 -16.75 -2.30
CA GLY A 244 -4.76 -15.52 -2.88
C GLY A 244 -4.35 -15.70 -4.34
N LEU A 245 -3.82 -14.64 -4.94
CA LEU A 245 -3.25 -14.70 -6.28
C LEU A 245 -1.89 -15.41 -6.27
N LYS A 246 -1.64 -16.23 -7.28
CA LYS A 246 -0.31 -16.77 -7.52
C LYS A 246 0.58 -15.70 -8.15
N LEU A 247 1.91 -15.87 -8.06
CA LEU A 247 2.90 -14.93 -8.61
C LEU A 247 2.59 -14.55 -10.07
N GLU A 248 2.40 -15.56 -10.92
CA GLU A 248 2.15 -15.32 -12.34
C GLU A 248 0.79 -14.64 -12.60
N GLU A 249 -0.19 -14.86 -11.75
CA GLU A 249 -1.52 -14.23 -11.83
C GLU A 249 -1.44 -12.74 -11.46
N ALA A 250 -0.74 -12.40 -10.38
CA ALA A 250 -0.51 -11.02 -9.98
C ALA A 250 0.32 -10.25 -11.02
N VAL A 251 1.40 -10.85 -11.52
CA VAL A 251 2.24 -10.27 -12.57
C VAL A 251 1.44 -10.05 -13.85
N ARG A 252 0.65 -11.04 -14.29
CA ARG A 252 -0.24 -10.88 -15.43
C ARG A 252 -1.23 -9.74 -15.22
N LEU A 253 -1.92 -9.70 -14.08
CA LEU A 253 -2.92 -8.68 -13.78
C LEU A 253 -2.34 -7.26 -13.89
N ILE A 254 -1.18 -7.02 -13.27
CA ILE A 254 -0.52 -5.70 -13.30
C ILE A 254 -0.09 -5.34 -14.73
N ASN A 255 0.46 -6.30 -15.50
CA ASN A 255 0.84 -6.06 -16.89
C ASN A 255 -0.36 -5.78 -17.79
N ASP A 256 -1.47 -6.50 -17.61
CA ASP A 256 -2.70 -6.28 -18.39
C ASP A 256 -3.33 -4.91 -18.06
N ILE A 257 -3.28 -4.49 -16.80
CA ILE A 257 -3.68 -3.13 -16.37
C ILE A 257 -2.81 -2.07 -17.07
N ALA A 258 -1.49 -2.26 -17.05
CA ALA A 258 -0.53 -1.34 -17.69
C ALA A 258 -0.65 -1.33 -19.23
N GLY A 259 -1.12 -2.44 -19.83
CA GLY A 259 -1.43 -2.51 -21.26
C GLY A 259 -2.74 -1.83 -21.64
N GLU A 260 -3.69 -1.73 -20.69
CA GLU A 260 -5.00 -1.14 -20.93
C GLU A 260 -5.02 0.38 -20.74
N LYS A 261 -4.28 0.91 -19.76
CA LYS A 261 -4.21 2.33 -19.40
C LYS A 261 -2.78 2.76 -19.14
N GLU A 262 -2.51 4.06 -19.26
CA GLU A 262 -1.22 4.61 -18.88
C GLU A 262 -0.99 4.43 -17.37
N LEU A 263 -0.08 3.54 -17.00
CA LEU A 263 0.32 3.33 -15.61
C LEU A 263 1.13 4.53 -15.13
N VAL A 264 0.59 5.32 -14.19
CA VAL A 264 1.26 6.51 -13.63
C VAL A 264 1.74 6.31 -12.20
N ALA A 265 1.24 5.31 -11.50
CA ALA A 265 1.80 4.88 -10.22
C ALA A 265 1.77 3.35 -10.09
N LEU A 266 2.85 2.80 -9.54
CA LEU A 266 2.90 1.44 -9.03
C LEU A 266 3.52 1.48 -7.64
N THR A 267 2.74 1.13 -6.63
CA THR A 267 3.24 0.92 -5.26
C THR A 267 3.31 -0.58 -4.99
N VAL A 268 4.43 -1.06 -4.47
CA VAL A 268 4.57 -2.39 -3.86
C VAL A 268 4.66 -2.18 -2.36
N ALA A 269 3.71 -2.75 -1.61
CA ALA A 269 3.56 -2.57 -0.17
C ALA A 269 3.49 -3.90 0.59
N GLU A 270 3.57 -3.82 1.91
CA GLU A 270 3.46 -4.93 2.88
C GLU A 270 4.51 -6.06 2.73
N PRO A 271 5.75 -5.79 2.28
CA PRO A 271 6.79 -6.80 2.16
C PRO A 271 7.32 -7.18 3.56
N MET A 272 6.74 -8.19 4.21
CA MET A 272 7.14 -8.62 5.55
C MET A 272 8.17 -9.76 5.51
N PRO A 273 9.47 -9.49 5.65
CA PRO A 273 10.51 -10.52 5.58
C PRO A 273 10.64 -11.26 6.93
N ARG A 274 9.66 -12.07 7.29
CA ARG A 274 9.61 -12.81 8.57
C ARG A 274 10.88 -13.61 8.85
N LEU A 275 11.48 -14.20 7.81
CA LEU A 275 12.76 -14.93 7.94
C LEU A 275 13.89 -13.99 8.36
N ALA A 276 14.01 -12.81 7.77
CA ALA A 276 15.04 -11.83 8.11
C ALA A 276 14.93 -11.35 9.57
N ILE A 277 13.72 -11.15 10.07
CA ILE A 277 13.47 -10.78 11.47
C ILE A 277 13.91 -11.90 12.42
N ARG A 278 13.61 -13.16 12.09
CA ARG A 278 14.07 -14.31 12.87
C ARG A 278 15.59 -14.46 12.86
N LEU A 279 16.24 -14.21 11.72
CA LEU A 279 17.71 -14.19 11.61
C LEU A 279 18.30 -13.08 12.46
N LYS A 280 17.76 -11.86 12.46
CA LYS A 280 18.17 -10.77 13.35
C LYS A 280 18.14 -11.22 14.82
N LYS A 281 17.01 -11.80 15.26
CA LYS A 281 16.86 -12.34 16.62
C LYS A 281 17.88 -13.44 16.95
N MET A 282 18.22 -14.28 15.99
CA MET A 282 19.27 -15.31 16.16
C MET A 282 20.63 -14.65 16.31
N LEU A 283 21.01 -13.76 15.39
CA LEU A 283 22.31 -13.10 15.38
C LEU A 283 22.59 -12.34 16.67
N SER A 284 21.58 -11.64 17.23
CA SER A 284 21.72 -10.91 18.49
C SER A 284 21.99 -11.78 19.73
N ARG A 285 21.96 -13.11 19.58
CA ARG A 285 22.22 -14.09 20.66
C ARG A 285 23.48 -14.91 20.44
N LEU A 286 24.16 -14.71 19.32
CA LEU A 286 25.39 -15.41 19.04
C LEU A 286 26.58 -14.65 19.69
N PRO A 287 27.57 -15.39 20.23
CA PRO A 287 28.74 -14.74 20.77
C PRO A 287 29.57 -14.06 19.67
N LEU A 288 30.17 -12.91 19.99
CA LEU A 288 31.04 -12.10 19.11
C LEU A 288 30.31 -11.36 17.98
N LEU A 289 28.98 -11.30 18.00
CA LEU A 289 28.21 -10.49 17.07
C LEU A 289 27.51 -9.31 17.77
#